data_079a48b9c3934ee768dc37b4f9eb2c2a
#
_entry.id   079a48b9c3934ee768dc37b4f9eb2c2a
#
_cell.length_a   1.000
_cell.length_b   1.000
_cell.length_c   1.000
_cell.angle_alpha   90.00
_cell.angle_beta   90.00
_cell.angle_gamma   90.00
#
_symmetry.space_group_name_H-M   'P 1'
#
loop_
_entity.id
_entity.type
_entity.pdbx_description
1 polymer ?
#
loop_
_entity_poly.entity_id
_entity_poly.type
_entity_poly.pdbx_seq_one_letter_code
_entity_poly.pdbx_strand_id
1 'polypeptide(L)'
;MTDYVVGDIQGCFDELIGLLKKVRFNPDTDNLIAAGDIVNRGPKSLETLRFCKSLGKSFQMVLGNHDLHLLAIAKGVKSPTSKDTLHDILKASDAQILLDWLQQHPLLLNIGEYTIVHAGIPPQWDLNQAELLAKEVQSALLSEQSGEFFTHMYGNEPSIWDSTLKGTDRLRLITNYFTRMRFCTEVGQLDLQNKNSISANFPYKAWFAWGDRRSAKSKIVFGHWAALKGMNCGENLFALDTGCIWGGPMRVMNLNNEEYTDYKISP
;
A
#
# COMPACT_ATOMS: atom_id res chain seq x y z
N MET A 1 0.28 -18.32 16.97
CA MET A 1 0.71 -17.08 16.28
C MET A 1 0.04 -17.06 14.93
N THR A 2 -0.72 -16.03 14.65
CA THR A 2 -1.42 -15.87 13.38
C THR A 2 -0.99 -14.55 12.74
N ASP A 3 -0.63 -14.60 11.46
CA ASP A 3 -0.31 -13.41 10.69
C ASP A 3 -1.57 -13.00 9.89
N TYR A 4 -2.11 -11.81 10.20
CA TYR A 4 -3.27 -11.23 9.55
C TYR A 4 -2.85 -10.09 8.65
N VAL A 5 -3.23 -10.11 7.37
CA VAL A 5 -3.00 -8.99 6.44
C VAL A 5 -4.31 -8.26 6.18
N VAL A 6 -4.34 -6.96 6.46
CA VAL A 6 -5.49 -6.07 6.16
C VAL A 6 -5.19 -5.23 4.93
N GLY A 7 -6.21 -4.97 4.10
CA GLY A 7 -6.14 -4.04 2.99
C GLY A 7 -6.10 -2.57 3.43
N ASP A 8 -6.47 -1.67 2.52
CA ASP A 8 -6.51 -0.22 2.76
C ASP A 8 -7.42 0.14 3.94
N ILE A 9 -6.85 0.75 4.97
CA ILE A 9 -7.60 1.20 6.16
C ILE A 9 -8.13 2.61 5.96
N GLN A 10 -7.32 3.50 5.43
CA GLN A 10 -7.67 4.87 5.07
C GLN A 10 -8.46 5.62 6.16
N GLY A 11 -8.04 5.50 7.43
CA GLY A 11 -8.71 6.17 8.56
C GLY A 11 -10.10 5.61 8.92
N CYS A 12 -10.50 4.43 8.42
CA CYS A 12 -11.69 3.67 8.83
C CYS A 12 -11.41 2.91 10.13
N PHE A 13 -11.13 3.67 11.20
CA PHE A 13 -10.67 3.12 12.48
C PHE A 13 -11.68 2.20 13.16
N ASP A 14 -12.97 2.57 13.12
CA ASP A 14 -14.01 1.81 13.80
C ASP A 14 -14.23 0.45 13.12
N GLU A 15 -14.11 0.42 11.78
CA GLU A 15 -14.16 -0.81 10.99
C GLU A 15 -12.95 -1.70 11.31
N LEU A 16 -11.76 -1.13 11.44
CA LEU A 16 -10.55 -1.85 11.83
C LEU A 16 -10.74 -2.50 13.21
N ILE A 17 -11.19 -1.76 14.21
CA ILE A 17 -11.41 -2.29 15.56
C ILE A 17 -12.50 -3.38 15.57
N GLY A 18 -13.56 -3.17 14.81
CA GLY A 18 -14.63 -4.16 14.66
C GLY A 18 -14.14 -5.45 13.99
N LEU A 19 -13.32 -5.32 12.95
CA LEU A 19 -12.70 -6.44 12.24
C LEU A 19 -11.77 -7.24 13.14
N LEU A 20 -10.86 -6.56 13.88
CA LEU A 20 -9.94 -7.20 14.81
C LEU A 20 -10.67 -7.93 15.94
N LYS A 21 -11.76 -7.36 16.47
CA LYS A 21 -12.65 -8.07 17.43
C LYS A 21 -13.29 -9.31 16.81
N LYS A 22 -13.73 -9.23 15.56
CA LYS A 22 -14.38 -10.36 14.86
C LYS A 22 -13.43 -11.54 14.68
N VAL A 23 -12.16 -11.29 14.35
CA VAL A 23 -11.13 -12.36 14.25
C VAL A 23 -10.49 -12.69 15.58
N ARG A 24 -10.88 -12.06 16.69
CA ARG A 24 -10.33 -12.24 18.04
C ARG A 24 -8.82 -12.01 18.09
N PHE A 25 -8.36 -10.98 17.34
CA PHE A 25 -6.94 -10.61 17.30
C PHE A 25 -6.39 -10.34 18.71
N ASN A 26 -5.27 -10.96 19.01
CA ASN A 26 -4.53 -10.77 20.27
C ASN A 26 -3.08 -10.33 19.96
N PRO A 27 -2.68 -9.07 20.26
CA PRO A 27 -1.34 -8.58 19.94
C PRO A 27 -0.21 -9.29 20.65
N ASP A 28 -0.49 -10.08 21.71
CA ASP A 28 0.53 -10.88 22.40
C ASP A 28 0.90 -12.16 21.62
N THR A 29 0.04 -12.60 20.71
CA THR A 29 0.20 -13.87 19.98
C THR A 29 0.05 -13.74 18.47
N ASP A 30 -0.51 -12.65 17.98
CA ASP A 30 -0.80 -12.47 16.56
C ASP A 30 -0.09 -11.23 16.00
N ASN A 31 0.13 -11.21 14.70
CA ASN A 31 0.63 -10.04 13.98
C ASN A 31 -0.44 -9.47 13.05
N LEU A 32 -0.50 -8.15 12.99
CA LEU A 32 -1.30 -7.41 12.01
C LEU A 32 -0.35 -6.78 10.99
N ILE A 33 -0.56 -7.08 9.73
CA ILE A 33 0.19 -6.51 8.61
C ILE A 33 -0.75 -5.66 7.76
N ALA A 34 -0.43 -4.39 7.49
CA ALA A 34 -1.22 -3.56 6.59
C ALA A 34 -0.59 -3.49 5.18
N ALA A 35 -1.40 -3.71 4.17
CA ALA A 35 -1.00 -3.61 2.76
C ALA A 35 -0.88 -2.15 2.27
N GLY A 36 -0.63 -1.21 3.18
CA GLY A 36 -0.49 0.22 2.92
C GLY A 36 -1.78 1.02 3.09
N ASP A 37 -1.67 2.34 2.88
CA ASP A 37 -2.77 3.30 2.97
C ASP A 37 -3.56 3.21 4.30
N ILE A 38 -2.84 3.33 5.43
CA ILE A 38 -3.50 3.32 6.74
C ILE A 38 -4.19 4.64 7.06
N VAL A 39 -3.81 5.74 6.40
CA VAL A 39 -4.31 7.10 6.64
C VAL A 39 -4.98 7.71 5.42
N ASN A 40 -5.58 8.88 5.62
CA ASN A 40 -6.25 9.72 4.62
C ASN A 40 -7.66 9.22 4.23
N ARG A 41 -8.45 10.12 3.64
CA ARG A 41 -9.83 9.91 3.17
C ARG A 41 -10.86 9.66 4.27
N GLY A 42 -10.63 8.76 5.17
CA GLY A 42 -11.52 8.43 6.26
C GLY A 42 -11.43 9.41 7.44
N PRO A 43 -12.37 9.32 8.38
CA PRO A 43 -12.54 10.35 9.41
C PRO A 43 -11.55 10.25 10.59
N LYS A 44 -10.90 9.09 10.78
CA LYS A 44 -10.11 8.80 12.00
C LYS A 44 -8.67 8.37 11.68
N SER A 45 -7.99 9.16 10.81
CA SER A 45 -6.61 8.86 10.40
C SER A 45 -5.61 8.96 11.56
N LEU A 46 -5.79 9.90 12.49
CA LEU A 46 -4.93 10.06 13.65
C LEU A 46 -5.06 8.87 14.62
N GLU A 47 -6.28 8.45 14.91
CA GLU A 47 -6.57 7.31 15.77
C GLU A 47 -6.02 6.02 15.17
N THR A 48 -6.18 5.83 13.86
CA THR A 48 -5.63 4.68 13.13
C THR A 48 -4.10 4.64 13.25
N LEU A 49 -3.44 5.77 13.00
CA LEU A 49 -1.98 5.87 13.03
C LEU A 49 -1.42 5.58 14.43
N ARG A 50 -2.06 6.17 15.47
CA ARG A 50 -1.69 5.93 16.87
C ARG A 50 -1.89 4.47 17.28
N PHE A 51 -3.01 3.88 16.90
CA PHE A 51 -3.32 2.49 17.19
C PHE A 51 -2.30 1.56 16.54
N CYS A 52 -2.06 1.69 15.23
CA CYS A 52 -1.07 0.87 14.54
C CYS A 52 0.31 0.98 15.18
N LYS A 53 0.76 2.20 15.53
CA LYS A 53 2.01 2.41 16.25
C LYS A 53 2.01 1.76 17.63
N SER A 54 0.89 1.81 18.36
CA SER A 54 0.79 1.25 19.70
C SER A 54 0.92 -0.28 19.78
N LEU A 55 0.63 -0.99 18.69
CA LEU A 55 0.80 -2.44 18.59
C LEU A 55 2.29 -2.86 18.60
N GLY A 56 3.22 -1.91 18.40
CA GLY A 56 4.66 -2.19 18.52
C GLY A 56 5.13 -3.29 17.54
N LYS A 57 5.70 -4.36 18.09
CA LYS A 57 6.27 -5.47 17.30
C LYS A 57 5.21 -6.32 16.59
N SER A 58 3.96 -6.27 17.07
CA SER A 58 2.84 -7.02 16.50
C SER A 58 2.23 -6.33 15.28
N PHE A 59 2.81 -5.19 14.84
CA PHE A 59 2.37 -4.48 13.65
C PHE A 59 3.50 -4.28 12.66
N GLN A 60 3.20 -4.57 11.39
CA GLN A 60 4.05 -4.27 10.24
C GLN A 60 3.19 -3.68 9.13
N MET A 61 3.79 -2.95 8.21
CA MET A 61 3.08 -2.45 7.02
C MET A 61 4.04 -2.18 5.87
N VAL A 62 3.50 -2.11 4.67
CA VAL A 62 4.14 -1.43 3.55
C VAL A 62 3.56 -0.03 3.41
N LEU A 63 4.31 0.91 2.83
CA LEU A 63 3.79 2.24 2.55
C LEU A 63 2.92 2.23 1.28
N GLY A 64 1.73 2.80 1.40
CA GLY A 64 0.87 3.12 0.27
C GLY A 64 1.05 4.56 -0.22
N ASN A 65 0.34 4.91 -1.27
CA ASN A 65 0.44 6.27 -1.84
C ASN A 65 -0.14 7.35 -0.92
N HIS A 66 -1.12 7.04 -0.08
CA HIS A 66 -1.65 7.99 0.89
C HIS A 66 -0.71 8.20 2.07
N ASP A 67 0.01 7.18 2.50
CA ASP A 67 1.03 7.27 3.54
C ASP A 67 2.19 8.15 3.07
N LEU A 68 2.71 7.91 1.86
CA LEU A 68 3.73 8.75 1.23
C LEU A 68 3.26 10.19 1.03
N HIS A 69 1.97 10.39 0.70
CA HIS A 69 1.38 11.71 0.55
C HIS A 69 1.35 12.48 1.88
N LEU A 70 0.99 11.83 2.99
CA LEU A 70 1.07 12.42 4.32
C LEU A 70 2.50 12.89 4.64
N LEU A 71 3.51 12.03 4.39
CA LEU A 71 4.92 12.36 4.63
C LEU A 71 5.38 13.55 3.78
N ALA A 72 4.97 13.63 2.51
CA ALA A 72 5.30 14.75 1.63
C ALA A 72 4.66 16.07 2.09
N ILE A 73 3.41 16.03 2.57
CA ILE A 73 2.74 17.20 3.14
C ILE A 73 3.47 17.65 4.42
N ALA A 74 3.80 16.72 5.30
CA ALA A 74 4.49 17.02 6.55
C ALA A 74 5.87 17.67 6.32
N LYS A 75 6.55 17.32 5.23
CA LYS A 75 7.82 17.96 4.82
C LYS A 75 7.63 19.28 4.06
N GLY A 76 6.40 19.77 3.90
CA GLY A 76 6.11 21.03 3.21
C GLY A 76 6.24 20.97 1.69
N VAL A 77 6.44 19.79 1.11
CA VAL A 77 6.61 19.60 -0.34
C VAL A 77 5.29 19.73 -1.09
N LYS A 78 4.20 19.37 -0.44
CA LYS A 78 2.85 19.42 -1.02
C LYS A 78 1.88 20.07 -0.07
N SER A 79 0.97 20.89 -0.59
CA SER A 79 -0.15 21.40 0.21
C SER A 79 -1.29 20.39 0.26
N PRO A 80 -1.97 20.24 1.42
CA PRO A 80 -3.18 19.43 1.51
C PRO A 80 -4.26 19.95 0.55
N THR A 81 -5.07 19.05 0.04
CA THR A 81 -6.27 19.37 -0.76
C THR A 81 -7.53 19.27 0.11
N SER A 82 -8.66 19.74 -0.40
CA SER A 82 -9.96 19.61 0.30
C SER A 82 -10.43 18.16 0.48
N LYS A 83 -9.80 17.22 -0.21
CA LYS A 83 -10.09 15.77 -0.09
C LYS A 83 -9.23 15.07 0.95
N ASP A 84 -8.22 15.73 1.49
CA ASP A 84 -7.31 15.13 2.46
C ASP A 84 -7.84 15.31 3.88
N THR A 85 -7.82 14.23 4.66
CA THR A 85 -8.27 14.19 6.06
C THR A 85 -7.08 13.99 7.01
N LEU A 86 -5.97 14.73 6.72
CA LEU A 86 -4.68 14.57 7.39
C LEU A 86 -4.39 15.66 8.43
N HIS A 87 -5.30 16.64 8.55
CA HIS A 87 -5.11 17.82 9.38
C HIS A 87 -4.84 17.49 10.86
N ASP A 88 -5.59 16.53 11.41
CA ASP A 88 -5.49 16.17 12.81
C ASP A 88 -4.13 15.52 13.13
N ILE A 89 -3.59 14.73 12.20
CA ILE A 89 -2.22 14.18 12.32
C ILE A 89 -1.20 15.31 12.34
N LEU A 90 -1.28 16.26 11.40
CA LEU A 90 -0.32 17.34 11.25
C LEU A 90 -0.31 18.31 12.42
N LYS A 91 -1.43 18.42 13.15
CA LYS A 91 -1.57 19.27 14.35
C LYS A 91 -1.41 18.53 15.67
N ALA A 92 -1.29 17.22 15.65
CA ALA A 92 -1.15 16.43 16.86
C ALA A 92 0.15 16.78 17.60
N SER A 93 0.10 16.79 18.93
CA SER A 93 1.29 17.04 19.77
C SER A 93 2.41 16.02 19.59
N ASP A 94 2.05 14.81 19.13
CA ASP A 94 2.94 13.69 18.82
C ASP A 94 3.18 13.50 17.32
N ALA A 95 2.81 14.49 16.48
CA ALA A 95 2.91 14.42 15.02
C ALA A 95 4.29 13.93 14.53
N GLN A 96 5.37 14.54 15.02
CA GLN A 96 6.73 14.19 14.58
C GLN A 96 7.05 12.72 14.88
N ILE A 97 6.70 12.24 16.07
CA ILE A 97 6.91 10.83 16.48
C ILE A 97 6.13 9.86 15.58
N LEU A 98 4.92 10.22 15.19
CA LEU A 98 4.07 9.42 14.31
C LEU A 98 4.61 9.40 12.88
N LEU A 99 5.05 10.54 12.37
CA LEU A 99 5.60 10.68 11.01
C LEU A 99 6.95 9.98 10.87
N ASP A 100 7.84 10.13 11.87
CA ASP A 100 9.13 9.43 11.87
C ASP A 100 8.94 7.92 11.91
N TRP A 101 7.97 7.43 12.69
CA TRP A 101 7.61 6.02 12.72
C TRP A 101 7.05 5.55 11.37
N LEU A 102 6.14 6.30 10.77
CA LEU A 102 5.54 5.94 9.47
C LEU A 102 6.60 5.86 8.37
N GLN A 103 7.55 6.79 8.34
CA GLN A 103 8.60 6.87 7.32
C GLN A 103 9.57 5.68 7.35
N GLN A 104 9.64 4.91 8.46
CA GLN A 104 10.51 3.73 8.58
C GLN A 104 10.03 2.52 7.79
N HIS A 105 8.75 2.49 7.40
CA HIS A 105 8.16 1.32 6.77
C HIS A 105 8.60 1.19 5.29
N PRO A 106 8.75 -0.06 4.80
CA PRO A 106 9.19 -0.34 3.43
C PRO A 106 8.04 -0.23 2.42
N LEU A 107 8.38 -0.40 1.12
CA LEU A 107 7.39 -0.57 0.04
C LEU A 107 7.05 -2.04 -0.25
N LEU A 108 7.82 -2.98 0.27
CA LEU A 108 7.64 -4.42 0.11
C LEU A 108 8.05 -5.13 1.38
N LEU A 109 7.23 -6.10 1.83
CA LEU A 109 7.52 -7.00 2.94
C LEU A 109 7.36 -8.45 2.50
N ASN A 110 8.20 -9.35 3.02
CA ASN A 110 8.01 -10.78 2.93
C ASN A 110 7.62 -11.34 4.28
N ILE A 111 6.50 -12.07 4.35
CA ILE A 111 6.00 -12.76 5.53
C ILE A 111 5.80 -14.23 5.16
N GLY A 112 6.70 -15.10 5.61
CA GLY A 112 6.70 -16.48 5.17
C GLY A 112 6.86 -16.60 3.64
N GLU A 113 5.89 -17.22 2.99
CA GLU A 113 5.86 -17.36 1.53
C GLU A 113 5.13 -16.20 0.80
N TYR A 114 4.59 -15.23 1.55
CA TYR A 114 3.83 -14.12 0.99
C TYR A 114 4.69 -12.87 0.82
N THR A 115 4.54 -12.24 -0.33
CA THR A 115 5.07 -10.89 -0.59
C THR A 115 3.92 -9.89 -0.50
N ILE A 116 4.03 -8.93 0.42
CA ILE A 116 3.05 -7.87 0.63
C ILE A 116 3.57 -6.59 -0.05
N VAL A 117 2.75 -6.01 -0.92
CA VAL A 117 3.00 -4.74 -1.59
C VAL A 117 1.70 -3.93 -1.60
N HIS A 118 1.78 -2.59 -1.74
CA HIS A 118 0.56 -1.82 -1.76
C HIS A 118 -0.22 -1.98 -3.08
N ALA A 119 0.39 -1.74 -4.25
CA ALA A 119 -0.33 -1.78 -5.53
C ALA A 119 -0.02 -3.02 -6.37
N GLY A 120 1.25 -3.42 -6.51
CA GLY A 120 1.61 -4.60 -7.29
C GLY A 120 3.08 -4.66 -7.66
N ILE A 121 3.43 -5.71 -8.44
CA ILE A 121 4.76 -5.94 -9.00
C ILE A 121 4.61 -6.02 -10.52
N PRO A 122 5.32 -5.19 -11.30
CA PRO A 122 5.15 -5.16 -12.75
C PRO A 122 5.63 -6.45 -13.41
N PRO A 123 5.11 -6.82 -14.59
CA PRO A 123 5.37 -8.12 -15.22
C PRO A 123 6.84 -8.46 -15.41
N GLN A 124 7.68 -7.46 -15.71
CA GLN A 124 9.10 -7.63 -16.01
C GLN A 124 9.98 -7.86 -14.79
N TRP A 125 9.47 -7.72 -13.55
CA TRP A 125 10.25 -7.95 -12.33
C TRP A 125 9.96 -9.30 -11.69
N ASP A 126 11.00 -10.04 -11.32
CA ASP A 126 10.91 -11.10 -10.34
C ASP A 126 10.96 -10.53 -8.90
N LEU A 127 10.75 -11.37 -7.89
CA LEU A 127 10.75 -10.91 -6.50
C LEU A 127 12.10 -10.36 -6.06
N ASN A 128 13.21 -10.97 -6.48
CA ASN A 128 14.54 -10.50 -6.09
C ASN A 128 14.79 -9.07 -6.60
N GLN A 129 14.42 -8.81 -7.86
CA GLN A 129 14.51 -7.48 -8.42
C GLN A 129 13.57 -6.50 -7.72
N ALA A 130 12.33 -6.91 -7.44
CA ALA A 130 11.36 -6.08 -6.73
C ALA A 130 11.88 -5.68 -5.33
N GLU A 131 12.45 -6.62 -4.58
CA GLU A 131 13.03 -6.34 -3.26
C GLU A 131 14.20 -5.36 -3.31
N LEU A 132 15.11 -5.54 -4.26
CA LEU A 132 16.26 -4.64 -4.43
C LEU A 132 15.79 -3.21 -4.73
N LEU A 133 14.78 -3.07 -5.61
CA LEU A 133 14.25 -1.77 -5.99
C LEU A 133 13.42 -1.14 -4.86
N ALA A 134 12.67 -1.92 -4.09
CA ALA A 134 11.99 -1.44 -2.90
C ALA A 134 12.97 -0.90 -1.85
N LYS A 135 14.10 -1.59 -1.62
CA LYS A 135 15.17 -1.14 -0.73
C LYS A 135 15.85 0.14 -1.22
N GLU A 136 15.98 0.33 -2.53
CA GLU A 136 16.53 1.56 -3.12
C GLU A 136 15.67 2.78 -2.75
N VAL A 137 14.34 2.68 -2.88
CA VAL A 137 13.41 3.75 -2.47
C VAL A 137 13.42 3.92 -0.96
N GLN A 138 13.43 2.84 -0.18
CA GLN A 138 13.51 2.92 1.29
C GLN A 138 14.80 3.65 1.74
N SER A 139 15.92 3.38 1.10
CA SER A 139 17.19 4.09 1.39
C SER A 139 17.07 5.59 1.12
N ALA A 140 16.39 5.99 0.04
CA ALA A 140 16.12 7.40 -0.24
C ALA A 140 15.18 8.04 0.77
N LEU A 141 14.12 7.32 1.19
CA LEU A 141 13.18 7.76 2.22
C LEU A 141 13.86 8.01 3.57
N LEU A 142 14.82 7.17 3.94
CA LEU A 142 15.50 7.23 5.23
C LEU A 142 16.77 8.12 5.22
N SER A 143 17.18 8.61 4.06
CA SER A 143 18.34 9.48 3.94
C SER A 143 18.06 10.90 4.42
N GLU A 144 19.14 11.64 4.71
CA GLU A 144 19.06 13.09 4.97
C GLU A 144 18.48 13.87 3.78
N GLN A 145 18.56 13.31 2.57
CA GLN A 145 18.05 13.88 1.32
C GLN A 145 16.61 13.44 1.01
N SER A 146 15.90 12.87 1.98
CA SER A 146 14.49 12.42 1.77
C SER A 146 13.56 13.54 1.27
N GLY A 147 13.86 14.81 1.56
CA GLY A 147 13.14 15.95 0.99
C GLY A 147 13.19 16.02 -0.54
N GLU A 148 14.34 15.68 -1.16
CA GLU A 148 14.48 15.61 -2.61
C GLU A 148 13.60 14.48 -3.20
N PHE A 149 13.60 13.31 -2.57
CA PHE A 149 12.71 12.22 -2.96
C PHE A 149 11.24 12.67 -2.95
N PHE A 150 10.75 13.25 -1.86
CA PHE A 150 9.35 13.68 -1.75
C PHE A 150 9.00 14.79 -2.77
N THR A 151 9.94 15.69 -3.07
CA THR A 151 9.75 16.74 -4.06
C THR A 151 9.50 16.16 -5.46
N HIS A 152 10.19 15.07 -5.81
CA HIS A 152 10.17 14.50 -7.15
C HIS A 152 9.36 13.20 -7.28
N MET A 153 8.78 12.67 -6.19
CA MET A 153 8.02 11.42 -6.26
C MET A 153 6.71 11.53 -7.04
N TYR A 154 6.15 12.74 -7.17
CA TYR A 154 4.94 12.98 -7.93
C TYR A 154 5.22 13.03 -9.43
N GLY A 155 4.26 12.55 -10.20
CA GLY A 155 4.33 12.53 -11.66
C GLY A 155 4.04 11.15 -12.23
N ASN A 156 3.77 11.11 -13.54
CA ASN A 156 3.44 9.88 -14.26
C ASN A 156 4.56 9.42 -15.18
N GLU A 157 5.57 10.28 -15.40
CA GLU A 157 6.73 9.96 -16.23
C GLU A 157 8.01 9.87 -15.39
N PRO A 158 8.93 8.97 -15.73
CA PRO A 158 8.81 7.98 -16.79
C PRO A 158 7.72 6.95 -16.47
N SER A 159 7.09 6.36 -17.50
CA SER A 159 6.01 5.36 -17.35
C SER A 159 6.44 3.93 -17.65
N ILE A 160 7.67 3.74 -18.15
CA ILE A 160 8.23 2.43 -18.50
C ILE A 160 9.59 2.24 -17.85
N TRP A 161 9.83 1.02 -17.33
CA TRP A 161 11.08 0.66 -16.69
C TRP A 161 12.21 0.51 -17.71
N ASP A 162 13.32 1.17 -17.41
CA ASP A 162 14.61 0.97 -18.03
C ASP A 162 15.69 0.89 -16.93
N SER A 163 16.54 -0.12 -16.99
CA SER A 163 17.60 -0.33 -16.01
C SER A 163 18.63 0.82 -15.96
N THR A 164 18.73 1.61 -17.03
CA THR A 164 19.61 2.77 -17.14
C THR A 164 19.06 4.04 -16.47
N LEU A 165 17.78 4.05 -16.07
CA LEU A 165 17.19 5.16 -15.31
C LEU A 165 17.99 5.42 -14.03
N LYS A 166 18.16 6.70 -13.69
CA LYS A 166 18.93 7.15 -12.53
C LYS A 166 18.18 8.25 -11.77
N GLY A 167 18.63 8.52 -10.54
CA GLY A 167 18.17 9.64 -9.73
C GLY A 167 16.66 9.61 -9.45
N THR A 168 16.05 10.78 -9.43
CA THR A 168 14.65 10.96 -9.02
C THR A 168 13.65 10.32 -9.97
N ASP A 169 13.92 10.25 -11.26
CA ASP A 169 13.06 9.58 -12.24
C ASP A 169 12.98 8.08 -11.99
N ARG A 170 14.12 7.46 -11.67
CA ARG A 170 14.17 6.05 -11.28
C ARG A 170 13.37 5.78 -10.01
N LEU A 171 13.59 6.55 -8.96
CA LEU A 171 12.89 6.40 -7.69
C LEU A 171 11.38 6.63 -7.84
N ARG A 172 10.97 7.64 -8.61
CA ARG A 172 9.55 7.91 -8.89
C ARG A 172 8.88 6.74 -9.60
N LEU A 173 9.51 6.18 -10.62
CA LEU A 173 8.93 5.06 -11.36
C LEU A 173 8.79 3.81 -10.49
N ILE A 174 9.81 3.48 -9.70
CA ILE A 174 9.76 2.36 -8.74
C ILE A 174 8.60 2.58 -7.75
N THR A 175 8.50 3.79 -7.18
CA THR A 175 7.41 4.16 -6.28
C THR A 175 6.04 4.02 -6.94
N ASN A 176 5.89 4.45 -8.19
CA ASN A 176 4.64 4.33 -8.95
C ASN A 176 4.22 2.87 -9.17
N TYR A 177 5.16 1.98 -9.45
CA TYR A 177 4.86 0.55 -9.56
C TYR A 177 4.34 0.00 -8.24
N PHE A 178 5.01 0.23 -7.14
CA PHE A 178 4.62 -0.33 -5.83
C PHE A 178 3.38 0.31 -5.23
N THR A 179 3.07 1.58 -5.58
CA THR A 179 2.04 2.30 -4.84
C THR A 179 0.87 2.83 -5.68
N ARG A 180 0.97 2.80 -7.02
CA ARG A 180 -0.05 3.40 -7.89
C ARG A 180 -0.48 2.55 -9.07
N MET A 181 0.24 1.47 -9.37
CA MET A 181 -0.03 0.62 -10.53
C MET A 181 -1.39 -0.06 -10.43
N ARG A 182 -2.15 -0.02 -11.52
CA ARG A 182 -3.34 -0.85 -11.76
C ARG A 182 -3.20 -1.55 -13.10
N PHE A 183 -2.97 -0.78 -14.14
CA PHE A 183 -2.83 -1.26 -15.50
C PHE A 183 -1.44 -0.98 -16.03
N CYS A 184 -0.94 -1.92 -16.80
CA CYS A 184 0.30 -1.76 -17.55
C CYS A 184 0.25 -2.58 -18.83
N THR A 185 1.20 -2.32 -19.73
CA THR A 185 1.47 -3.18 -20.88
C THR A 185 2.24 -4.43 -20.45
N GLU A 186 2.42 -5.40 -21.35
CA GLU A 186 3.24 -6.59 -21.14
C GLU A 186 4.68 -6.29 -20.71
N VAL A 187 5.25 -5.21 -21.24
CA VAL A 187 6.59 -4.73 -20.89
C VAL A 187 6.60 -3.76 -19.70
N GLY A 188 5.47 -3.62 -19.01
CA GLY A 188 5.35 -2.84 -17.79
C GLY A 188 5.17 -1.33 -17.98
N GLN A 189 4.83 -0.83 -19.16
CA GLN A 189 4.48 0.58 -19.31
C GLN A 189 3.19 0.88 -18.54
N LEU A 190 3.23 1.84 -17.61
CA LEU A 190 2.12 2.19 -16.72
C LEU A 190 1.02 3.00 -17.41
N ASP A 191 -0.25 2.68 -17.13
CA ASP A 191 -1.37 3.61 -17.25
C ASP A 191 -1.78 4.08 -15.85
N LEU A 192 -1.42 5.30 -15.50
CA LEU A 192 -1.75 5.94 -14.22
C LEU A 192 -2.97 6.87 -14.30
N GLN A 193 -3.61 6.98 -15.47
CA GLN A 193 -4.79 7.82 -15.68
C GLN A 193 -6.08 7.07 -15.39
N ASN A 194 -6.15 5.79 -15.76
CA ASN A 194 -7.33 4.95 -15.53
C ASN A 194 -7.36 4.46 -14.07
N LYS A 195 -8.26 5.06 -13.26
CA LYS A 195 -8.29 4.82 -11.79
C LYS A 195 -9.53 4.06 -11.32
N ASN A 196 -10.65 4.16 -12.04
CA ASN A 196 -11.96 3.72 -11.54
C ASN A 196 -12.50 2.48 -12.25
N SER A 197 -11.81 1.95 -13.25
CA SER A 197 -12.20 0.76 -13.99
C SER A 197 -11.53 -0.49 -13.44
N ILE A 198 -12.09 -1.66 -13.76
CA ILE A 198 -11.47 -2.97 -13.60
C ILE A 198 -10.92 -3.49 -14.95
N SER A 199 -11.08 -2.72 -16.01
CA SER A 199 -10.60 -3.03 -17.36
C SER A 199 -9.94 -1.81 -18.01
N ALA A 200 -9.03 -2.06 -18.93
CA ALA A 200 -8.37 -1.03 -19.73
C ALA A 200 -8.41 -1.41 -21.21
N ASN A 201 -8.22 -0.40 -22.08
CA ASN A 201 -8.10 -0.61 -23.51
C ASN A 201 -6.71 -1.16 -23.87
N PHE A 202 -6.65 -1.99 -24.92
CA PHE A 202 -5.38 -2.43 -25.49
C PHE A 202 -4.46 -1.22 -25.76
N PRO A 203 -3.15 -1.30 -25.44
CA PRO A 203 -2.38 -2.48 -25.03
C PRO A 203 -2.30 -2.73 -23.53
N TYR A 204 -3.09 -2.05 -22.71
CA TYR A 204 -3.05 -2.16 -21.26
C TYR A 204 -3.95 -3.28 -20.74
N LYS A 205 -3.50 -3.96 -19.69
CA LYS A 205 -4.29 -4.92 -18.88
C LYS A 205 -4.00 -4.68 -17.41
N ALA A 206 -4.83 -5.24 -16.53
CA ALA A 206 -4.49 -5.33 -15.12
C ALA A 206 -3.10 -5.97 -14.96
N TRP A 207 -2.26 -5.42 -14.10
CA TRP A 207 -0.86 -5.86 -13.98
C TRP A 207 -0.73 -7.37 -13.75
N PHE A 208 -1.69 -7.96 -13.06
CA PHE A 208 -1.75 -9.38 -12.74
C PHE A 208 -2.31 -10.27 -13.86
N ALA A 209 -2.91 -9.69 -14.89
CA ALA A 209 -3.52 -10.42 -16.01
C ALA A 209 -2.50 -10.86 -17.10
N TRP A 210 -1.22 -10.54 -16.94
CA TRP A 210 -0.15 -11.01 -17.80
C TRP A 210 0.32 -12.37 -17.30
N GLY A 211 0.11 -13.44 -18.12
CA GLY A 211 0.36 -14.82 -17.69
C GLY A 211 1.84 -15.19 -17.54
N ASP A 212 2.72 -14.49 -18.24
CA ASP A 212 4.16 -14.69 -18.26
C ASP A 212 4.94 -13.71 -17.37
N ARG A 213 4.26 -12.99 -16.46
CA ARG A 213 4.94 -12.14 -15.49
C ARG A 213 5.93 -12.94 -14.65
N ARG A 214 7.13 -12.40 -14.44
CA ARG A 214 8.23 -13.10 -13.76
C ARG A 214 7.92 -13.46 -12.30
N SER A 215 6.92 -12.82 -11.69
CA SER A 215 6.41 -13.10 -10.33
C SER A 215 5.20 -14.05 -10.31
N ALA A 216 4.82 -14.71 -11.43
CA ALA A 216 3.57 -15.47 -11.55
C ALA A 216 3.39 -16.61 -10.54
N LYS A 217 4.49 -17.21 -10.07
CA LYS A 217 4.48 -18.32 -9.09
C LYS A 217 4.50 -17.86 -7.64
N SER A 218 4.58 -16.56 -7.40
CA SER A 218 4.73 -15.99 -6.06
C SER A 218 3.39 -15.61 -5.46
N LYS A 219 3.21 -15.84 -4.17
CA LYS A 219 2.03 -15.38 -3.42
C LYS A 219 2.16 -13.89 -3.13
N ILE A 220 1.31 -13.07 -3.76
CA ILE A 220 1.34 -11.61 -3.65
C ILE A 220 0.03 -11.12 -3.02
N VAL A 221 0.15 -10.42 -1.89
CA VAL A 221 -0.97 -9.76 -1.20
C VAL A 221 -0.87 -8.25 -1.47
N PHE A 222 -1.99 -7.64 -1.87
CA PHE A 222 -1.99 -6.23 -2.24
C PHE A 222 -3.32 -5.52 -1.91
N GLY A 223 -3.26 -4.19 -1.82
CA GLY A 223 -4.38 -3.27 -1.59
C GLY A 223 -4.68 -2.38 -2.80
N HIS A 224 -4.79 -1.06 -2.56
CA HIS A 224 -4.81 0.03 -3.53
C HIS A 224 -6.00 0.08 -4.50
N TRP A 225 -6.52 -1.03 -4.94
CA TRP A 225 -7.46 -1.09 -6.06
C TRP A 225 -8.90 -1.40 -5.61
N ALA A 226 -9.52 -0.43 -4.95
CA ALA A 226 -10.88 -0.55 -4.40
C ALA A 226 -11.94 -1.02 -5.42
N ALA A 227 -11.77 -0.68 -6.72
CA ALA A 227 -12.71 -1.11 -7.76
C ALA A 227 -12.74 -2.63 -7.96
N LEU A 228 -11.69 -3.37 -7.57
CA LEU A 228 -11.68 -4.84 -7.58
C LEU A 228 -12.62 -5.43 -6.53
N LYS A 229 -12.93 -4.68 -5.47
CA LYS A 229 -13.78 -5.15 -4.35
C LYS A 229 -13.32 -6.48 -3.77
N GLY A 230 -12.00 -6.73 -3.75
CA GLY A 230 -11.42 -7.97 -3.27
C GLY A 230 -11.75 -9.21 -4.12
N MET A 231 -11.97 -9.03 -5.43
CA MET A 231 -12.23 -10.15 -6.35
C MET A 231 -11.03 -11.09 -6.45
N ASN A 232 -11.27 -12.30 -6.88
CA ASN A 232 -10.22 -13.25 -7.24
C ASN A 232 -9.48 -12.74 -8.48
N CYS A 233 -8.19 -12.43 -8.33
CA CYS A 233 -7.32 -11.93 -9.39
C CYS A 233 -6.49 -13.03 -10.08
N GLY A 234 -6.63 -14.27 -9.67
CA GLY A 234 -5.89 -15.44 -10.15
C GLY A 234 -5.20 -16.20 -9.02
N GLU A 235 -4.55 -17.30 -9.36
CA GLU A 235 -3.80 -18.09 -8.41
C GLU A 235 -2.65 -17.28 -7.78
N ASN A 236 -2.44 -17.44 -6.48
CA ASN A 236 -1.40 -16.75 -5.70
C ASN A 236 -1.54 -15.21 -5.64
N LEU A 237 -2.72 -14.65 -5.89
CA LEU A 237 -2.98 -13.21 -5.89
C LEU A 237 -4.15 -12.87 -4.96
N PHE A 238 -3.86 -12.04 -3.95
CA PHE A 238 -4.78 -11.74 -2.85
C PHE A 238 -5.04 -10.24 -2.79
N ALA A 239 -6.14 -9.79 -3.43
CA ALA A 239 -6.59 -8.41 -3.41
C ALA A 239 -7.40 -8.13 -2.13
N LEU A 240 -6.94 -7.23 -1.27
CA LEU A 240 -7.55 -6.97 0.04
C LEU A 240 -8.28 -5.62 0.12
N ASP A 241 -8.06 -4.69 -0.82
CA ASP A 241 -8.82 -3.44 -0.84
C ASP A 241 -10.25 -3.70 -1.34
N THR A 242 -11.18 -3.69 -0.43
CA THR A 242 -12.61 -3.91 -0.68
C THR A 242 -13.42 -2.62 -0.67
N GLY A 243 -12.72 -1.47 -0.63
CA GLY A 243 -13.33 -0.15 -0.72
C GLY A 243 -14.04 0.29 0.57
N CYS A 244 -13.47 0.01 1.74
CA CYS A 244 -14.05 0.34 3.05
C CYS A 244 -14.49 1.80 3.12
N ILE A 245 -13.63 2.74 2.75
CA ILE A 245 -13.94 4.18 2.74
C ILE A 245 -15.09 4.56 1.78
N TRP A 246 -15.38 3.73 0.81
CA TRP A 246 -16.47 3.90 -0.15
C TRP A 246 -17.73 3.12 0.23
N GLY A 247 -17.83 2.66 1.48
CA GLY A 247 -18.95 1.90 2.00
C GLY A 247 -18.91 0.39 1.72
N GLY A 248 -17.76 -0.12 1.24
CA GLY A 248 -17.47 -1.56 1.23
C GLY A 248 -17.13 -2.09 2.64
N PRO A 249 -16.95 -3.39 2.82
CA PRO A 249 -16.40 -3.93 4.06
C PRO A 249 -14.89 -3.62 4.15
N MET A 250 -14.29 -3.74 5.33
CA MET A 250 -12.86 -3.92 5.51
C MET A 250 -12.55 -5.42 5.54
N ARG A 251 -11.52 -5.84 4.84
CA ARG A 251 -11.11 -7.24 4.72
C ARG A 251 -9.78 -7.51 5.39
N VAL A 252 -9.69 -8.61 6.13
CA VAL A 252 -8.45 -9.19 6.60
C VAL A 252 -8.30 -10.62 6.06
N MET A 253 -7.07 -11.00 5.73
CA MET A 253 -6.69 -12.36 5.34
C MET A 253 -5.83 -12.98 6.45
N ASN A 254 -6.15 -14.19 6.85
CA ASN A 254 -5.31 -15.02 7.70
C ASN A 254 -4.32 -15.78 6.82
N LEU A 255 -3.02 -15.51 6.95
CA LEU A 255 -1.98 -16.13 6.09
C LEU A 255 -1.80 -17.62 6.36
N ASN A 256 -2.22 -18.14 7.52
CA ASN A 256 -2.03 -19.56 7.85
C ASN A 256 -2.98 -20.49 7.07
N ASN A 257 -4.16 -19.98 6.66
CA ASN A 257 -5.18 -20.78 5.98
C ASN A 257 -5.82 -20.10 4.77
N GLU A 258 -5.36 -18.90 4.41
CA GLU A 258 -5.85 -18.06 3.31
C GLU A 258 -7.33 -17.65 3.42
N GLU A 259 -7.92 -17.75 4.61
CA GLU A 259 -9.32 -17.36 4.81
C GLU A 259 -9.46 -15.84 4.97
N TYR A 260 -10.52 -15.30 4.36
CA TYR A 260 -10.90 -13.92 4.48
C TYR A 260 -11.95 -13.70 5.57
N THR A 261 -11.81 -12.63 6.31
CA THR A 261 -12.87 -12.11 7.17
C THR A 261 -13.19 -10.68 6.77
N ASP A 262 -14.43 -10.40 6.50
CA ASP A 262 -14.94 -9.07 6.16
C ASP A 262 -15.72 -8.49 7.33
N TYR A 263 -15.55 -7.17 7.57
CA TYR A 263 -16.32 -6.43 8.54
C TYR A 263 -16.81 -5.10 7.96
N LYS A 264 -18.06 -4.79 8.22
CA LYS A 264 -18.68 -3.52 7.86
C LYS A 264 -19.56 -3.07 9.01
N ILE A 265 -19.47 -1.80 9.38
CA ILE A 265 -20.42 -1.19 10.31
C ILE A 265 -21.76 -1.09 9.59
N SER A 266 -22.81 -1.64 10.22
CA SER A 266 -24.18 -1.43 9.74
C SER A 266 -24.55 0.03 9.91
N PRO A 267 -25.24 0.65 8.93
CA PRO A 267 -25.70 2.02 9.02
C PRO A 267 -26.69 2.25 10.15
#